data_d3299dd84d1079d73ccd73664de21e92
#
_entry.id   d3299dd84d1079d73ccd73664de21e92
#
_cell.length_a   1.000
_cell.length_b   1.000
_cell.length_c   1.000
_cell.angle_alpha   90.00
_cell.angle_beta   90.00
_cell.angle_gamma   90.00
#
_symmetry.space_group_name_H-M   'P 1'
#
loop_
_entity.id
_entity.type
_entity.pdbx_description
1 polymer ?
#
loop_
_entity_poly.entity_id
_entity_poly.type
_entity_poly.pdbx_seq_one_letter_code
_entity_poly.pdbx_strand_id
1 'polypeptide(L)'
;VDEMTDVRSPGAERRVSSTWVREALAAGDVETATALLGRAPSMRGEVVHGLKRGRELGFPTANLDPDAEGVIPGDGVYAGWLIDHGPSVGGASAPNLPEVHRYPAAISVGDNPTFIDVPRRQVEAHIIDVTDIDLYGHTVDIQFVERIRGMVAYEGVEPLIRQIADDVVRAREALV
;
A
#
# COMPACT_ATOMS: atom_id res chain seq x y z
N VAL A 1 18.05 9.44 34.59
CA VAL A 1 16.92 8.99 33.74
C VAL A 1 16.43 10.24 33.06
N ASP A 2 16.76 10.38 31.77
CA ASP A 2 16.27 11.52 30.95
C ASP A 2 14.77 11.31 30.73
N GLU A 3 13.94 12.24 31.21
CA GLU A 3 12.52 12.26 30.91
C GLU A 3 12.35 12.62 29.43
N MET A 4 11.90 11.67 28.62
CA MET A 4 11.51 11.95 27.24
C MET A 4 10.28 12.87 27.25
N THR A 5 10.45 14.07 26.72
CA THR A 5 9.36 15.03 26.55
C THR A 5 8.29 14.46 25.62
N ASP A 6 7.03 14.52 26.03
CA ASP A 6 5.91 14.08 25.20
C ASP A 6 5.85 14.83 23.87
N VAL A 7 5.91 14.10 22.76
CA VAL A 7 5.71 14.68 21.43
C VAL A 7 4.22 14.96 21.24
N ARG A 8 3.88 16.22 20.98
CA ARG A 8 2.50 16.65 20.63
C ARG A 8 2.45 17.03 19.15
N SER A 9 1.38 16.65 18.49
CA SER A 9 1.14 17.10 17.12
C SER A 9 0.90 18.62 17.12
N PRO A 10 1.46 19.39 16.17
CA PRO A 10 1.18 20.81 16.06
C PRO A 10 -0.34 21.06 15.92
N GLY A 11 -0.92 21.84 16.86
CA GLY A 11 -2.33 22.22 16.85
C GLY A 11 -3.30 21.18 17.43
N ALA A 12 -2.84 20.04 17.97
CA ALA A 12 -3.68 19.06 18.65
C ALA A 12 -3.40 19.01 20.16
N GLU A 13 -4.47 18.98 20.96
CA GLU A 13 -4.38 18.78 22.42
C GLU A 13 -4.02 17.33 22.78
N ARG A 14 -4.22 16.40 21.84
CA ARG A 14 -4.00 14.96 22.05
C ARG A 14 -2.50 14.61 21.92
N ARG A 15 -1.98 13.88 22.91
CA ARG A 15 -0.63 13.31 22.88
C ARG A 15 -0.50 12.29 21.74
N VAL A 16 0.60 12.34 20.99
CA VAL A 16 0.94 11.32 20.01
C VAL A 16 1.13 9.97 20.70
N SER A 17 0.45 8.94 20.22
CA SER A 17 0.50 7.60 20.79
C SER A 17 0.33 6.53 19.70
N SER A 18 0.84 5.32 19.95
CA SER A 18 0.64 4.18 19.07
C SER A 18 -0.83 3.81 18.88
N THR A 19 -1.67 4.09 19.88
CA THR A 19 -3.13 3.89 19.78
C THR A 19 -3.72 4.84 18.76
N TRP A 20 -3.37 6.11 18.79
CA TRP A 20 -3.86 7.10 17.83
C TRP A 20 -3.41 6.79 16.40
N VAL A 21 -2.16 6.36 16.21
CA VAL A 21 -1.66 5.90 14.89
C VAL A 21 -2.50 4.73 14.37
N ARG A 22 -2.78 3.71 15.22
CA ARG A 22 -3.60 2.56 14.81
C ARG A 22 -5.04 2.94 14.49
N GLU A 23 -5.64 3.86 15.26
CA GLU A 23 -6.99 4.40 15.00
C GLU A 23 -7.02 5.11 13.63
N ALA A 24 -6.05 5.97 13.33
CA ALA A 24 -5.94 6.65 12.04
C ALA A 24 -5.81 5.64 10.88
N LEU A 25 -4.89 4.67 11.01
CA LEU A 25 -4.71 3.63 9.99
C LEU A 25 -5.97 2.79 9.81
N ALA A 26 -6.64 2.37 10.88
CA ALA A 26 -7.89 1.61 10.80
C ALA A 26 -9.02 2.38 10.11
N ALA A 27 -9.05 3.71 10.27
CA ALA A 27 -9.97 4.60 9.56
C ALA A 27 -9.56 4.86 8.09
N GLY A 28 -8.35 4.45 7.69
CA GLY A 28 -7.76 4.75 6.38
C GLY A 28 -7.21 6.17 6.27
N ASP A 29 -7.09 6.90 7.37
CA ASP A 29 -6.52 8.26 7.44
C ASP A 29 -4.99 8.16 7.52
N VAL A 30 -4.38 7.90 6.36
CA VAL A 30 -2.92 7.71 6.23
C VAL A 30 -2.18 9.04 6.34
N GLU A 31 -2.81 10.16 6.04
CA GLU A 31 -2.25 11.51 6.20
C GLU A 31 -2.06 11.85 7.69
N THR A 32 -3.07 11.62 8.53
CA THR A 32 -2.93 11.76 9.99
C THR A 32 -1.88 10.79 10.51
N ALA A 33 -1.88 9.53 10.06
CA ALA A 33 -0.86 8.56 10.45
C ALA A 33 0.56 9.03 10.08
N THR A 34 0.72 9.61 8.89
CA THR A 34 1.99 10.20 8.41
C THR A 34 2.44 11.35 9.31
N ALA A 35 1.53 12.26 9.66
CA ALA A 35 1.83 13.38 10.55
C ALA A 35 2.26 12.92 11.95
N LEU A 36 1.64 11.86 12.48
CA LEU A 36 1.95 11.29 13.78
C LEU A 36 3.27 10.50 13.78
N LEU A 37 3.58 9.80 12.70
CA LEU A 37 4.78 8.97 12.56
C LEU A 37 6.01 9.76 12.08
N GLY A 38 5.81 10.94 11.46
CA GLY A 38 6.85 11.68 10.77
C GLY A 38 7.31 11.03 9.45
N ARG A 39 6.62 10.00 8.99
CA ARG A 39 6.87 9.29 7.72
C ARG A 39 5.61 8.61 7.21
N ALA A 40 5.51 8.37 5.92
CA ALA A 40 4.41 7.61 5.35
C ALA A 40 4.34 6.20 5.96
N PRO A 41 3.15 5.72 6.37
CA PRO A 41 2.97 4.33 6.79
C PRO A 41 3.29 3.39 5.62
N SER A 42 3.92 2.26 5.93
CA SER A 42 4.34 1.31 4.92
C SER A 42 4.18 -0.14 5.38
N MET A 43 4.10 -1.02 4.39
CA MET A 43 4.17 -2.47 4.56
C MET A 43 5.33 -3.01 3.74
N ARG A 44 6.00 -4.05 4.25
CA ARG A 44 7.09 -4.76 3.56
C ARG A 44 6.74 -6.22 3.40
N GLY A 45 6.89 -6.74 2.20
CA GLY A 45 6.69 -8.15 1.91
C GLY A 45 7.17 -8.55 0.54
N GLU A 46 6.99 -9.81 0.22
CA GLU A 46 7.28 -10.36 -1.10
C GLU A 46 6.09 -10.16 -2.04
N VAL A 47 6.37 -9.96 -3.32
CA VAL A 47 5.33 -9.94 -4.36
C VAL A 47 5.01 -11.38 -4.76
N VAL A 48 3.75 -11.77 -4.56
CA VAL A 48 3.25 -13.11 -4.85
C VAL A 48 2.24 -13.13 -5.99
N HIS A 49 1.93 -14.32 -6.50
CA HIS A 49 0.90 -14.49 -7.50
C HIS A 49 -0.50 -14.25 -6.91
N GLY A 50 -1.21 -13.27 -7.43
CA GLY A 50 -2.63 -13.03 -7.13
C GLY A 50 -3.56 -13.68 -8.16
N LEU A 51 -4.85 -13.32 -8.11
CA LEU A 51 -5.89 -13.86 -9.00
C LEU A 51 -5.81 -13.35 -10.46
N LYS A 52 -4.84 -12.49 -10.78
CA LYS A 52 -4.57 -11.93 -12.13
C LYS A 52 -5.74 -11.15 -12.76
N ARG A 53 -6.81 -10.84 -12.02
CA ARG A 53 -7.98 -10.10 -12.52
C ARG A 53 -7.60 -8.71 -13.04
N GLY A 54 -6.74 -7.99 -12.34
CA GLY A 54 -6.25 -6.69 -12.79
C GLY A 54 -5.59 -6.75 -14.16
N ARG A 55 -4.79 -7.79 -14.43
CA ARG A 55 -4.16 -7.98 -15.76
C ARG A 55 -5.18 -8.17 -16.88
N GLU A 56 -6.25 -8.94 -16.65
CA GLU A 56 -7.33 -9.15 -17.61
C GLU A 56 -8.10 -7.85 -17.91
N LEU A 57 -8.15 -6.93 -16.95
CA LEU A 57 -8.79 -5.62 -17.09
C LEU A 57 -7.85 -4.53 -17.63
N GLY A 58 -6.59 -4.86 -17.92
CA GLY A 58 -5.58 -3.90 -18.39
C GLY A 58 -4.82 -3.15 -17.30
N PHE A 59 -5.03 -3.51 -16.02
CA PHE A 59 -4.38 -2.92 -14.85
C PHE A 59 -3.65 -4.00 -14.05
N PRO A 60 -2.48 -4.49 -14.52
CA PRO A 60 -1.72 -5.50 -13.78
C PRO A 60 -1.32 -4.98 -12.40
N THR A 61 -1.42 -5.83 -11.37
CA THR A 61 -1.10 -5.50 -9.98
C THR A 61 -0.01 -6.39 -9.42
N ALA A 62 0.87 -5.82 -8.61
CA ALA A 62 1.72 -6.54 -7.68
C ALA A 62 0.91 -6.85 -6.42
N ASN A 63 0.81 -8.13 -6.08
CA ASN A 63 0.08 -8.59 -4.89
C ASN A 63 1.09 -8.83 -3.77
N LEU A 64 0.88 -8.16 -2.64
CA LEU A 64 1.74 -8.32 -1.48
C LEU A 64 1.38 -9.63 -0.75
N ASP A 65 2.40 -10.36 -0.29
CA ASP A 65 2.22 -11.56 0.51
C ASP A 65 1.34 -11.27 1.74
N PRO A 66 0.33 -12.11 2.06
CA PRO A 66 -0.53 -11.93 3.23
C PRO A 66 0.22 -11.88 4.57
N ASP A 67 1.42 -12.45 4.64
CA ASP A 67 2.27 -12.44 5.83
C ASP A 67 3.25 -11.24 5.85
N ALA A 68 3.05 -10.25 4.96
CA ALA A 68 3.83 -9.02 4.92
C ALA A 68 3.83 -8.26 6.25
N GLU A 69 4.97 -7.67 6.58
CA GLU A 69 5.17 -6.90 7.81
C GLU A 69 4.56 -5.49 7.69
N GLY A 70 4.03 -4.98 8.79
CA GLY A 70 3.45 -3.64 8.88
C GLY A 70 1.99 -3.65 9.29
N VAL A 71 1.36 -2.48 9.26
CA VAL A 71 -0.06 -2.33 9.61
C VAL A 71 -0.85 -1.97 8.35
N ILE A 72 -1.78 -2.85 7.99
CA ILE A 72 -2.69 -2.64 6.85
C ILE A 72 -3.66 -1.50 7.20
N PRO A 73 -3.76 -0.42 6.41
CA PRO A 73 -4.76 0.64 6.61
C PRO A 73 -6.18 0.13 6.34
N GLY A 74 -7.19 0.93 6.65
CA GLY A 74 -8.60 0.64 6.37
C GLY A 74 -8.84 0.34 4.88
N ASP A 75 -9.92 -0.39 4.57
CA ASP A 75 -10.26 -0.74 3.19
C ASP A 75 -10.46 0.49 2.32
N GLY A 76 -9.89 0.47 1.13
CA GLY A 76 -9.95 1.59 0.20
C GLY A 76 -8.94 1.51 -0.93
N VAL A 77 -8.92 2.58 -1.72
CA VAL A 77 -7.91 2.83 -2.75
C VAL A 77 -7.06 4.02 -2.32
N TYR A 78 -5.77 3.87 -2.47
CA TYR A 78 -4.76 4.82 -2.01
C TYR A 78 -3.80 5.21 -3.13
N ALA A 79 -3.35 6.45 -3.12
CA ALA A 79 -2.14 6.86 -3.81
C ALA A 79 -0.93 6.49 -2.94
N GLY A 80 0.12 5.99 -3.56
CA GLY A 80 1.32 5.62 -2.82
C GLY A 80 2.48 5.20 -3.72
N TRP A 81 3.48 4.63 -3.11
CA TRP A 81 4.70 4.22 -3.78
C TRP A 81 4.96 2.73 -3.56
N LEU A 82 5.33 2.04 -4.62
CA LEU A 82 5.97 0.74 -4.55
C LEU A 82 7.49 0.96 -4.65
N ILE A 83 8.22 0.49 -3.65
CA ILE A 83 9.69 0.55 -3.59
C ILE A 83 10.21 -0.86 -3.73
N ASP A 84 10.85 -1.14 -4.85
CA ASP A 84 11.42 -2.45 -5.16
C ASP A 84 12.86 -2.56 -4.66
N HIS A 85 13.11 -3.56 -3.82
CA HIS A 85 14.43 -3.90 -3.28
C HIS A 85 15.10 -5.05 -4.02
N GLY A 86 14.48 -5.53 -5.11
CA GLY A 86 14.97 -6.67 -5.90
C GLY A 86 14.52 -8.02 -5.35
N PRO A 87 14.97 -9.12 -5.99
CA PRO A 87 14.60 -10.47 -5.62
C PRO A 87 14.96 -10.80 -4.16
N SER A 88 14.06 -11.51 -3.48
CA SER A 88 14.27 -12.04 -2.13
C SER A 88 15.40 -13.06 -2.15
N VAL A 89 16.63 -12.63 -1.91
CA VAL A 89 17.80 -13.54 -1.88
C VAL A 89 17.85 -14.20 -0.50
N GLY A 90 17.62 -15.48 -0.44
CA GLY A 90 17.78 -16.25 0.78
C GLY A 90 19.21 -16.12 1.34
N GLY A 91 19.40 -15.29 2.36
CA GLY A 91 20.49 -15.38 3.33
C GLY A 91 21.92 -15.06 2.90
N ALA A 92 22.19 -14.53 1.72
CA ALA A 92 23.54 -14.13 1.34
C ALA A 92 23.63 -12.63 1.12
N SER A 93 24.50 -11.95 1.87
CA SER A 93 24.88 -10.55 1.57
C SER A 93 25.45 -10.47 0.17
N ALA A 94 24.65 -9.99 -0.78
CA ALA A 94 25.14 -9.66 -2.11
C ALA A 94 26.15 -8.51 -1.97
N PRO A 95 27.32 -8.57 -2.57
CA PRO A 95 28.34 -7.52 -2.49
C PRO A 95 27.93 -6.21 -3.19
N ASN A 96 26.86 -6.24 -3.97
CA ASN A 96 26.22 -5.05 -4.56
C ASN A 96 24.79 -4.97 -4.03
N LEU A 97 24.48 -3.93 -3.28
CA LEU A 97 23.10 -3.60 -2.93
C LEU A 97 22.31 -3.46 -4.25
N PRO A 98 21.15 -4.14 -4.40
CA PRO A 98 20.32 -3.97 -5.58
C PRO A 98 19.93 -2.50 -5.69
N GLU A 99 19.82 -2.00 -6.91
CA GLU A 99 19.34 -0.67 -7.17
C GLU A 99 17.87 -0.59 -6.71
N VAL A 100 17.57 0.34 -5.79
CA VAL A 100 16.22 0.50 -5.25
C VAL A 100 15.43 1.36 -6.21
N HIS A 101 14.40 0.78 -6.79
CA HIS A 101 13.50 1.50 -7.70
C HIS A 101 12.22 1.90 -6.98
N ARG A 102 11.75 3.12 -7.23
CA ARG A 102 10.53 3.67 -6.65
C ARG A 102 9.53 3.99 -7.75
N TYR A 103 8.35 3.38 -7.68
CA TYR A 103 7.28 3.50 -8.67
C TYR A 103 6.04 4.13 -8.06
N PRO A 104 5.39 5.12 -8.74
CA PRO A 104 4.09 5.59 -8.32
C PRO A 104 3.06 4.47 -8.50
N ALA A 105 2.14 4.35 -7.56
CA ALA A 105 1.17 3.27 -7.59
C ALA A 105 -0.22 3.70 -7.10
N ALA A 106 -1.25 3.10 -7.71
CA ALA A 106 -2.59 3.05 -7.16
C ALA A 106 -2.72 1.73 -6.37
N ILE A 107 -2.99 1.85 -5.07
CA ILE A 107 -2.94 0.73 -4.13
C ILE A 107 -4.36 0.42 -3.67
N SER A 108 -4.80 -0.83 -3.85
CA SER A 108 -6.07 -1.34 -3.34
C SER A 108 -5.84 -2.13 -2.06
N VAL A 109 -6.63 -1.82 -1.03
CA VAL A 109 -6.67 -2.56 0.24
C VAL A 109 -8.09 -3.04 0.46
N GLY A 110 -8.30 -4.35 0.58
CA GLY A 110 -9.63 -4.90 0.82
C GLY A 110 -9.61 -6.40 1.04
N ASP A 111 -10.76 -6.93 1.45
CA ASP A 111 -10.96 -8.37 1.61
C ASP A 111 -11.11 -9.03 0.24
N ASN A 112 -10.51 -10.20 0.09
CA ASN A 112 -10.77 -11.07 -1.05
C ASN A 112 -11.87 -12.07 -0.68
N PRO A 113 -13.12 -11.90 -1.16
CA PRO A 113 -14.25 -12.74 -0.75
C PRO A 113 -14.15 -14.20 -1.26
N THR A 114 -13.08 -14.59 -1.92
CA THR A 114 -13.01 -15.86 -2.68
C THR A 114 -12.39 -17.03 -1.92
N PHE A 115 -11.83 -16.84 -0.71
CA PHE A 115 -11.25 -17.93 0.09
C PHE A 115 -11.87 -18.01 1.48
N ILE A 116 -12.46 -19.15 1.77
CA ILE A 116 -13.55 -19.44 2.69
C ILE A 116 -13.18 -19.41 4.19
N ASP A 117 -11.92 -19.37 4.62
CA ASP A 117 -11.62 -19.66 6.02
C ASP A 117 -11.02 -18.55 6.89
N VAL A 118 -10.46 -17.51 6.32
CA VAL A 118 -10.10 -16.27 7.06
C VAL A 118 -10.11 -15.10 6.07
N PRO A 119 -10.93 -14.05 6.25
CA PRO A 119 -10.82 -12.85 5.44
C PRO A 119 -9.47 -12.17 5.75
N ARG A 120 -8.46 -12.46 4.95
CA ARG A 120 -7.19 -11.74 4.98
C ARG A 120 -7.30 -10.57 4.02
N ARG A 121 -7.20 -9.37 4.53
CA ARG A 121 -7.07 -8.17 3.71
C ARG A 121 -5.88 -8.33 2.77
N GLN A 122 -6.11 -8.04 1.50
CA GLN A 122 -5.07 -8.05 0.49
C GLN A 122 -4.63 -6.62 0.18
N VAL A 123 -3.35 -6.48 -0.13
CA VAL A 123 -2.77 -5.24 -0.62
C VAL A 123 -2.27 -5.50 -2.04
N GLU A 124 -2.86 -4.80 -3.00
CA GLU A 124 -2.52 -4.90 -4.42
C GLU A 124 -2.09 -3.53 -4.93
N ALA A 125 -0.94 -3.43 -5.57
CA ALA A 125 -0.41 -2.19 -6.12
C ALA A 125 -0.35 -2.26 -7.65
N HIS A 126 -1.09 -1.38 -8.33
CA HIS A 126 -0.95 -1.12 -9.76
C HIS A 126 0.10 -0.03 -9.97
N ILE A 127 1.22 -0.37 -10.61
CA ILE A 127 2.29 0.58 -10.92
C ILE A 127 1.83 1.46 -12.08
N ILE A 128 1.89 2.77 -11.89
CA ILE A 128 1.44 3.77 -12.85
C ILE A 128 2.53 3.95 -13.92
N ASP A 129 2.12 4.00 -15.19
CA ASP A 129 2.96 4.26 -16.36
C ASP A 129 4.09 3.23 -16.61
N VAL A 130 4.00 2.05 -15.99
CA VAL A 130 4.93 0.93 -16.24
C VAL A 130 4.13 -0.29 -16.66
N THR A 131 4.46 -0.88 -17.80
CA THR A 131 3.74 -2.05 -18.33
C THR A 131 4.64 -3.24 -18.23
N ASP A 132 5.53 -3.69 -18.58
CA ASP A 132 6.22 -4.98 -18.65
C ASP A 132 7.24 -5.18 -17.50
N ILE A 133 6.81 -4.99 -16.26
CA ILE A 133 7.65 -5.25 -15.09
C ILE A 133 7.27 -6.59 -14.45
N ASP A 134 8.26 -7.42 -14.16
CA ASP A 134 8.11 -8.65 -13.39
C ASP A 134 8.72 -8.46 -12.00
N LEU A 135 7.85 -8.45 -10.99
CA LEU A 135 8.21 -8.26 -9.59
C LEU A 135 7.99 -9.53 -8.74
N TYR A 136 7.62 -10.65 -9.34
CA TYR A 136 7.39 -11.87 -8.56
C TYR A 136 8.65 -12.32 -7.82
N GLY A 137 8.49 -12.59 -6.52
CA GLY A 137 9.59 -12.95 -5.63
C GLY A 137 10.50 -11.77 -5.24
N HIS A 138 10.15 -10.54 -5.62
CA HIS A 138 10.84 -9.35 -5.14
C HIS A 138 10.33 -8.94 -3.76
N THR A 139 11.23 -8.46 -2.91
CA THR A 139 10.87 -7.77 -1.68
C THR A 139 10.55 -6.31 -2.01
N VAL A 140 9.36 -5.87 -1.61
CA VAL A 140 8.92 -4.49 -1.85
C VAL A 140 8.43 -3.82 -0.58
N ASP A 141 8.54 -2.47 -0.53
CA ASP A 141 7.79 -1.65 0.41
C ASP A 141 6.60 -1.02 -0.32
N ILE A 142 5.42 -1.10 0.25
CA ILE A 142 4.24 -0.36 -0.17
C ILE A 142 4.04 0.79 0.80
N GLN A 143 4.23 2.03 0.34
CA GLN A 143 4.02 3.27 1.11
C GLN A 143 2.68 3.89 0.77
N PHE A 144 1.87 4.21 1.77
CA PHE A 144 0.58 4.86 1.61
C PHE A 144 0.74 6.37 1.82
N VAL A 145 0.30 7.18 0.84
CA VAL A 145 0.47 8.64 0.87
C VAL A 145 -0.86 9.34 1.12
N GLU A 146 -1.89 9.00 0.34
CA GLU A 146 -3.23 9.63 0.40
C GLU A 146 -4.32 8.58 0.14
N ARG A 147 -5.45 8.70 0.85
CA ARG A 147 -6.62 7.88 0.58
C ARG A 147 -7.49 8.50 -0.52
N ILE A 148 -7.55 7.86 -1.68
CA ILE A 148 -8.35 8.32 -2.81
C ILE A 148 -9.85 8.13 -2.56
N ARG A 149 -10.24 6.94 -2.06
CA ARG A 149 -11.64 6.59 -1.76
C ARG A 149 -11.78 5.34 -0.92
N GLY A 150 -12.98 5.09 -0.40
CA GLY A 150 -13.36 3.80 0.17
C GLY A 150 -13.63 2.73 -0.90
N MET A 151 -13.84 1.48 -0.46
CA MET A 151 -14.24 0.39 -1.35
C MET A 151 -15.70 0.55 -1.77
N VAL A 152 -15.97 0.26 -3.05
CA VAL A 152 -17.31 0.28 -3.65
C VAL A 152 -17.50 -0.98 -4.46
N ALA A 153 -18.67 -1.61 -4.36
CA ALA A 153 -19.06 -2.71 -5.23
C ALA A 153 -19.61 -2.16 -6.55
N TYR A 154 -19.23 -2.78 -7.66
CA TYR A 154 -19.67 -2.39 -9.00
C TYR A 154 -20.53 -3.49 -9.63
N GLU A 155 -21.62 -3.09 -10.27
CA GLU A 155 -22.44 -3.98 -11.08
C GLU A 155 -21.89 -4.01 -12.51
N GLY A 156 -21.04 -5.02 -12.79
CA GLY A 156 -20.43 -5.24 -14.11
C GLY A 156 -18.99 -4.73 -14.24
N VAL A 157 -18.36 -5.18 -15.31
CA VAL A 157 -16.92 -4.96 -15.57
C VAL A 157 -16.63 -3.54 -16.05
N GLU A 158 -17.47 -2.98 -16.93
CA GLU A 158 -17.23 -1.66 -17.51
C GLU A 158 -17.21 -0.50 -16.49
N PRO A 159 -18.16 -0.43 -15.52
CA PRO A 159 -18.06 0.57 -14.45
C PRO A 159 -16.81 0.42 -13.59
N LEU A 160 -16.39 -0.82 -13.33
CA LEU A 160 -15.16 -1.12 -12.59
C LEU A 160 -13.92 -0.60 -13.34
N ILE A 161 -13.80 -0.89 -14.64
CA ILE A 161 -12.68 -0.43 -15.47
C ILE A 161 -12.59 1.10 -15.47
N ARG A 162 -13.72 1.79 -15.66
CA ARG A 162 -13.74 3.27 -15.63
C ARG A 162 -13.28 3.81 -14.28
N GLN A 163 -13.72 3.18 -13.19
CA GLN A 163 -13.32 3.62 -11.86
C GLN A 163 -11.84 3.37 -11.59
N ILE A 164 -11.28 2.22 -12.00
CA ILE A 164 -9.84 1.97 -11.85
C ILE A 164 -9.02 3.00 -12.66
N ALA A 165 -9.45 3.34 -13.88
CA ALA A 165 -8.79 4.37 -14.67
C ALA A 165 -8.81 5.74 -13.97
N ASP A 166 -9.93 6.13 -13.38
CA ASP A 166 -10.08 7.37 -12.61
C ASP A 166 -9.20 7.35 -11.34
N ASP A 167 -9.16 6.23 -10.63
CA ASP A 167 -8.29 6.04 -9.46
C ASP A 167 -6.80 6.21 -9.81
N VAL A 168 -6.36 5.68 -10.97
CA VAL A 168 -4.98 5.82 -11.46
C VAL A 168 -4.65 7.29 -11.76
N VAL A 169 -5.58 8.03 -12.38
CA VAL A 169 -5.40 9.48 -12.63
C VAL A 169 -5.25 10.23 -11.32
N ARG A 170 -6.15 9.99 -10.36
CA ARG A 170 -6.12 10.64 -9.05
C ARG A 170 -4.87 10.28 -8.24
N ALA A 171 -4.45 9.01 -8.29
CA ALA A 171 -3.22 8.58 -7.64
C ALA A 171 -1.99 9.28 -8.24
N ARG A 172 -1.95 9.46 -9.57
CA ARG A 172 -0.88 10.22 -10.21
C ARG A 172 -0.86 11.67 -9.75
N GLU A 173 -2.01 12.33 -9.68
CA GLU A 173 -2.11 13.73 -9.23
C GLU A 173 -1.66 13.92 -7.78
N ALA A 174 -1.98 12.97 -6.90
CA ALA A 174 -1.60 13.00 -5.48
C ALA A 174 -0.09 12.78 -5.22
N LEU A 175 0.64 12.24 -6.20
CA LEU A 175 2.05 11.87 -6.06
C LEU A 175 3.04 12.82 -6.77
N VAL A 176 2.53 13.92 -7.35
CA VAL A 176 3.34 14.95 -8.06
C VAL A 176 3.91 15.98 -7.09
#